data_8149c9d32ad20883bfc843383dd4da54
#
_entry.id   8149c9d32ad20883bfc843383dd4da54
#
_cell.length_a   1.000
_cell.length_b   1.000
_cell.length_c   1.000
_cell.angle_alpha   90.00
_cell.angle_beta   90.00
_cell.angle_gamma   90.00
#
_symmetry.space_group_name_H-M   'P 1'
#
loop_
_entity.id
_entity.type
_entity.pdbx_description
1 polymer ?
#
loop_
_entity_poly.entity_id
_entity_poly.type
_entity_poly.pdbx_seq_one_letter_code
_entity_poly.pdbx_strand_id
1 'polypeptide(L)'
;AETSTTLTYDPGNGIGTAKRVDVMNNVAVEIEAHGSLGFSAPEVEGKEYYFAGWADSSTGNATYADGQTINIDANGENVLYAVWVEKTEITLVANSGTRTYNGVEQSIEGFESTTMNGYTVSGLTAVTKGTNVGEYINTVFDGTAKVEKDGVDVTDKVVVKTRAGKLVITPKSINTQEITVTKPADSKYDGNVHENKPEVKDTKTGATLVEGTDYTLSYKGDTTNAGTVTVTITAKGNYSQVTTVDYQITPRTVKLTSGSDSKTYDGTPLVKHDVTPSEDGFVKNDGATYEFTGSQTNVGTSDNTFTYALKDGTLASNYIITTEAGKLTVNPVTDEVTVTIKEHSAEHVYDGTEKTVTGYDVKSISNKHYTKDDFTFSGTAEIKGTNVGEYPMNVQASDFTNNSHNFTNVTFVIEDGSLKITPKSIVPDGPNTPDEKKTGIEVTKPDDTMYNGEEQK
;
A
#
# COMPACT_ATOMS: atom_id res chain seq x y z
N ALA A 1 -30.06 33.15 113.21
CA ALA A 1 -30.61 32.23 112.23
C ALA A 1 -29.92 32.53 110.89
N GLU A 2 -29.28 31.56 110.40
CA GLU A 2 -28.79 31.59 109.00
C GLU A 2 -30.03 31.67 108.10
N THR A 3 -30.13 32.70 107.27
CA THR A 3 -31.24 32.87 106.36
C THR A 3 -30.87 32.33 105.01
N SER A 4 -31.66 31.40 104.46
CA SER A 4 -31.54 30.89 103.16
C SER A 4 -32.35 31.67 102.12
N THR A 5 -31.83 31.72 100.85
CA THR A 5 -32.56 32.30 99.69
C THR A 5 -32.69 31.25 98.62
N THR A 6 -33.36 31.52 97.55
CA THR A 6 -33.56 30.54 96.45
C THR A 6 -32.81 30.99 95.24
N LEU A 7 -32.12 30.08 94.64
CA LEU A 7 -31.55 30.23 93.30
C LEU A 7 -32.36 29.34 92.35
N THR A 8 -32.86 29.92 91.25
CA THR A 8 -33.55 29.15 90.20
C THR A 8 -32.68 29.08 88.96
N TYR A 9 -32.47 27.88 88.46
CA TYR A 9 -31.91 27.62 87.19
C TYR A 9 -33.04 27.43 86.16
N ASP A 10 -33.03 28.22 85.12
CA ASP A 10 -34.03 28.19 84.03
C ASP A 10 -33.32 27.75 82.73
N PRO A 11 -33.92 26.80 81.98
CA PRO A 11 -33.32 26.33 80.72
C PRO A 11 -33.21 27.42 79.66
N GLY A 12 -33.78 28.62 79.85
CA GLY A 12 -33.77 29.72 78.89
C GLY A 12 -34.50 29.32 77.62
N ASN A 13 -33.80 29.48 76.51
CA ASN A 13 -34.29 29.09 75.19
C ASN A 13 -34.01 27.59 74.87
N GLY A 14 -33.40 26.85 75.80
CA GLY A 14 -33.10 25.42 75.63
C GLY A 14 -34.29 24.52 76.13
N ILE A 15 -34.00 23.23 76.25
CA ILE A 15 -34.93 22.22 76.68
C ILE A 15 -34.58 21.78 78.09
N GLY A 16 -35.60 21.66 78.96
CA GLY A 16 -35.47 21.21 80.33
C GLY A 16 -36.51 21.81 81.18
N THR A 17 -36.48 21.49 82.50
CA THR A 17 -37.42 22.00 83.52
C THR A 17 -36.64 22.83 84.49
N ALA A 18 -37.11 24.05 84.81
CA ALA A 18 -36.47 24.96 85.78
C ALA A 18 -36.30 24.25 87.14
N LYS A 19 -35.16 24.41 87.76
CA LYS A 19 -34.75 23.81 89.05
C LYS A 19 -34.52 24.92 90.08
N ARG A 20 -35.20 24.79 91.23
CA ARG A 20 -35.00 25.67 92.38
C ARG A 20 -34.10 24.97 93.37
N VAL A 21 -33.13 25.67 93.90
CA VAL A 21 -32.26 25.23 94.99
C VAL A 21 -32.24 26.28 96.14
N ASP A 22 -32.24 25.82 97.36
CA ASP A 22 -32.02 26.70 98.53
C ASP A 22 -30.55 26.92 98.76
N VAL A 23 -30.14 28.14 98.86
CA VAL A 23 -28.74 28.59 99.04
C VAL A 23 -28.62 29.42 100.29
N MET A 24 -27.43 29.46 100.90
CA MET A 24 -27.19 30.27 102.06
C MET A 24 -26.95 31.73 101.72
N ASN A 25 -27.55 32.68 102.44
CA ASN A 25 -27.32 34.08 102.24
C ASN A 25 -25.83 34.49 102.50
N ASN A 26 -25.31 35.38 101.66
CA ASN A 26 -23.94 35.87 101.74
C ASN A 26 -22.85 34.76 101.65
N VAL A 27 -23.18 33.61 101.09
CA VAL A 27 -22.23 32.53 100.77
C VAL A 27 -22.11 32.52 99.25
N ALA A 28 -20.88 32.41 98.76
CA ALA A 28 -20.64 32.22 97.35
C ALA A 28 -21.12 30.87 96.92
N VAL A 29 -21.86 30.81 95.81
CA VAL A 29 -22.45 29.64 95.25
C VAL A 29 -21.75 29.29 93.97
N GLU A 30 -21.36 28.03 93.83
CA GLU A 30 -20.84 27.52 92.57
C GLU A 30 -22.05 27.16 91.67
N ILE A 31 -22.06 27.67 90.48
CA ILE A 31 -23.12 27.43 89.51
C ILE A 31 -23.05 25.97 89.02
N GLU A 32 -24.14 25.26 89.12
CA GLU A 32 -24.25 23.87 88.67
C GLU A 32 -24.07 23.87 87.13
N ALA A 33 -23.42 22.76 86.66
CA ALA A 33 -23.28 22.53 85.24
C ALA A 33 -24.63 22.31 84.55
N HIS A 34 -24.90 22.97 83.45
CA HIS A 34 -26.17 22.88 82.70
C HIS A 34 -26.54 21.44 82.34
N GLY A 35 -25.57 20.56 81.95
CA GLY A 35 -25.79 19.13 81.66
C GLY A 35 -26.25 18.35 82.90
N SER A 36 -25.69 18.65 84.13
CA SER A 36 -26.13 18.04 85.39
C SER A 36 -27.55 18.43 85.81
N LEU A 37 -28.02 19.58 85.33
CA LEU A 37 -29.37 20.06 85.49
C LEU A 37 -30.36 19.42 84.49
N GLY A 38 -29.89 18.64 83.51
CA GLY A 38 -30.68 18.05 82.47
C GLY A 38 -31.09 19.06 81.39
N PHE A 39 -30.37 20.19 81.29
CA PHE A 39 -30.64 21.16 80.24
C PHE A 39 -29.86 20.85 78.97
N SER A 40 -30.52 20.95 77.82
CA SER A 40 -30.00 20.68 76.50
C SER A 40 -30.36 21.79 75.52
N ALA A 41 -29.65 21.81 74.40
CA ALA A 41 -29.86 22.78 73.32
C ALA A 41 -31.30 22.74 72.77
N PRO A 42 -31.83 23.86 72.26
CA PRO A 42 -33.11 23.85 71.57
C PRO A 42 -33.06 22.96 70.33
N GLU A 43 -34.12 22.25 70.03
CA GLU A 43 -34.29 21.45 68.80
C GLU A 43 -34.97 22.29 67.73
N VAL A 44 -34.20 22.77 66.77
CA VAL A 44 -34.68 23.50 65.61
C VAL A 44 -34.12 22.83 64.36
N GLU A 45 -35.00 22.47 63.43
CA GLU A 45 -34.59 21.81 62.20
C GLU A 45 -33.50 22.60 61.45
N GLY A 46 -32.40 21.88 61.09
CA GLY A 46 -31.29 22.46 60.36
C GLY A 46 -30.38 23.40 61.14
N LYS A 47 -30.59 23.51 62.48
CA LYS A 47 -29.80 24.37 63.33
C LYS A 47 -29.17 23.61 64.49
N GLU A 48 -27.96 23.97 64.85
CA GLU A 48 -27.26 23.48 66.03
C GLU A 48 -26.96 24.64 66.95
N TYR A 49 -26.97 24.38 68.26
CA TYR A 49 -26.72 25.40 69.29
C TYR A 49 -25.64 24.90 70.24
N TYR A 50 -24.91 25.86 70.83
CA TYR A 50 -23.99 25.60 71.93
C TYR A 50 -24.42 26.36 73.17
N PHE A 51 -24.04 25.85 74.34
CA PHE A 51 -24.25 26.52 75.59
C PHE A 51 -23.23 27.63 75.74
N ALA A 52 -23.69 28.90 75.81
CA ALA A 52 -22.84 30.06 75.87
C ALA A 52 -22.56 30.49 77.31
N GLY A 53 -23.34 29.99 78.25
CA GLY A 53 -23.25 30.36 79.67
C GLY A 53 -24.62 30.71 80.28
N TRP A 54 -24.58 31.37 81.44
CA TRP A 54 -25.73 31.77 82.20
C TRP A 54 -25.91 33.31 82.17
N ALA A 55 -27.14 33.78 82.12
CA ALA A 55 -27.51 35.15 82.19
C ALA A 55 -28.42 35.38 83.38
N ASP A 56 -28.41 36.62 83.99
CA ASP A 56 -29.25 37.05 85.05
C ASP A 56 -30.60 37.62 84.59
N SER A 57 -30.84 37.68 83.29
CA SER A 57 -32.11 37.98 82.68
C SER A 57 -32.46 37.07 81.54
N SER A 58 -33.76 36.89 81.26
CA SER A 58 -34.24 36.01 80.20
C SER A 58 -33.85 36.38 78.78
N THR A 59 -33.40 37.60 78.57
CA THR A 59 -32.96 38.18 77.30
C THR A 59 -31.51 38.69 77.36
N GLY A 60 -30.82 38.41 78.46
CA GLY A 60 -29.43 38.85 78.66
C GLY A 60 -28.43 38.01 77.93
N ASN A 61 -27.22 38.54 77.72
CA ASN A 61 -26.07 37.81 77.24
C ASN A 61 -25.50 36.90 78.36
N ALA A 62 -24.85 35.80 78.01
CA ALA A 62 -24.16 35.01 79.00
C ALA A 62 -23.05 35.83 79.70
N THR A 63 -23.10 35.87 81.02
CA THR A 63 -22.13 36.54 81.87
C THR A 63 -21.42 35.63 82.85
N TYR A 64 -21.96 34.46 83.06
CA TYR A 64 -21.40 33.44 83.96
C TYR A 64 -21.21 32.07 83.23
N ALA A 65 -20.20 31.35 83.64
CA ALA A 65 -19.94 29.99 83.12
C ALA A 65 -20.35 28.93 84.16
N ASP A 66 -20.52 27.69 83.68
CA ASP A 66 -20.68 26.55 84.56
C ASP A 66 -19.49 26.48 85.57
N GLY A 67 -19.78 26.17 86.79
CA GLY A 67 -18.80 26.06 87.87
C GLY A 67 -18.25 27.42 88.39
N GLN A 68 -18.71 28.52 87.80
CA GLN A 68 -18.30 29.84 88.28
C GLN A 68 -18.98 30.10 89.64
N THR A 69 -18.23 30.71 90.55
CA THR A 69 -18.72 31.13 91.85
C THR A 69 -19.34 32.49 91.75
N ILE A 70 -20.58 32.65 92.27
CA ILE A 70 -21.31 33.93 92.33
C ILE A 70 -21.83 34.18 93.70
N ASN A 71 -22.07 35.46 94.02
CA ASN A 71 -22.77 35.85 95.21
C ASN A 71 -24.29 36.05 94.94
N ILE A 72 -25.12 35.52 95.82
CA ILE A 72 -26.59 35.53 95.72
C ILE A 72 -27.14 36.70 96.50
N ASP A 73 -28.09 37.51 95.91
CA ASP A 73 -28.80 38.59 96.58
C ASP A 73 -29.87 37.95 97.54
N ALA A 74 -29.74 38.24 98.79
CA ALA A 74 -30.63 37.79 99.84
C ALA A 74 -32.06 38.32 99.75
N ASN A 75 -32.28 39.44 99.03
CA ASN A 75 -33.58 40.11 98.96
C ASN A 75 -34.24 40.11 97.58
N GLY A 76 -33.63 39.48 96.64
CA GLY A 76 -34.08 39.37 95.22
C GLY A 76 -34.53 37.95 94.77
N GLU A 77 -35.15 37.93 93.62
CA GLU A 77 -35.32 36.66 92.89
C GLU A 77 -34.01 36.41 92.11
N ASN A 78 -33.32 35.35 92.50
CA ASN A 78 -32.09 34.97 91.86
C ASN A 78 -32.45 33.89 90.83
N VAL A 79 -32.40 34.25 89.51
CA VAL A 79 -32.64 33.35 88.40
C VAL A 79 -31.45 33.43 87.48
N LEU A 80 -30.92 32.20 87.11
CA LEU A 80 -29.92 32.05 86.06
C LEU A 80 -30.55 31.42 84.87
N TYR A 81 -30.55 32.10 83.77
CA TYR A 81 -31.08 31.63 82.48
C TYR A 81 -29.97 31.05 81.66
N ALA A 82 -30.10 29.77 81.19
CA ALA A 82 -29.19 29.19 80.27
C ALA A 82 -29.32 29.93 78.92
N VAL A 83 -28.16 30.27 78.34
CA VAL A 83 -28.09 30.97 77.07
C VAL A 83 -27.56 29.99 76.03
N TRP A 84 -28.36 29.67 75.05
CA TRP A 84 -28.03 28.81 73.93
C TRP A 84 -27.90 29.70 72.68
N VAL A 85 -26.74 29.61 71.99
CA VAL A 85 -26.44 30.40 70.77
C VAL A 85 -26.36 29.45 69.59
N GLU A 86 -26.96 29.85 68.48
CA GLU A 86 -26.88 29.09 67.25
C GLU A 86 -25.41 29.04 66.79
N LYS A 87 -24.95 27.86 66.45
CA LYS A 87 -23.61 27.66 65.88
C LYS A 87 -23.48 28.33 64.52
N THR A 88 -22.37 28.96 64.28
CA THR A 88 -22.05 29.49 62.96
C THR A 88 -21.78 28.40 62.00
N GLU A 89 -22.41 28.40 60.83
CA GLU A 89 -22.18 27.43 59.80
C GLU A 89 -21.06 27.92 58.88
N ILE A 90 -20.07 27.08 58.64
CA ILE A 90 -18.94 27.30 57.72
C ILE A 90 -18.92 26.16 56.71
N THR A 91 -18.92 26.47 55.43
CA THR A 91 -18.81 25.49 54.35
C THR A 91 -17.44 25.52 53.74
N LEU A 92 -16.73 24.40 53.79
CA LEU A 92 -15.50 24.17 53.04
C LEU A 92 -15.84 23.57 51.68
N VAL A 93 -15.36 24.17 50.60
CA VAL A 93 -15.53 23.70 49.22
C VAL A 93 -14.23 23.08 48.77
N ALA A 94 -14.29 21.77 48.47
CA ALA A 94 -13.12 21.08 47.91
C ALA A 94 -12.75 21.63 46.55
N ASN A 95 -11.46 21.66 46.25
CA ASN A 95 -10.91 22.15 45.00
C ASN A 95 -11.46 21.34 43.82
N SER A 96 -11.70 22.04 42.71
CA SER A 96 -12.07 21.48 41.42
C SER A 96 -11.06 21.88 40.36
N GLY A 97 -10.94 21.08 39.31
CA GLY A 97 -10.07 21.40 38.19
C GLY A 97 -10.17 20.41 37.05
N THR A 98 -9.47 20.74 35.96
CA THR A 98 -9.41 19.94 34.75
C THR A 98 -7.97 19.52 34.51
N ARG A 99 -7.78 18.26 34.07
CA ARG A 99 -6.51 17.67 33.65
C ARG A 99 -6.71 16.96 32.32
N THR A 100 -5.65 16.89 31.52
CA THR A 100 -5.65 16.03 30.32
C THR A 100 -5.18 14.65 30.70
N TYR A 101 -5.75 13.61 30.07
CA TYR A 101 -5.33 12.23 30.27
C TYR A 101 -3.81 12.06 30.03
N ASN A 102 -3.14 11.36 30.95
CA ASN A 102 -1.69 11.13 30.92
C ASN A 102 -1.30 9.68 31.28
N GLY A 103 -2.26 8.77 31.38
CA GLY A 103 -2.04 7.35 31.62
C GLY A 103 -1.85 6.97 33.10
N VAL A 104 -1.76 7.93 34.02
CA VAL A 104 -1.60 7.67 35.48
C VAL A 104 -2.71 8.32 36.28
N GLU A 105 -2.88 7.85 37.54
CA GLU A 105 -3.82 8.49 38.46
C GLU A 105 -3.43 9.95 38.70
N GLN A 106 -4.37 10.85 38.54
CA GLN A 106 -4.25 12.27 38.83
C GLN A 106 -5.15 12.65 39.98
N SER A 107 -4.76 13.65 40.75
CA SER A 107 -5.51 14.13 41.91
C SER A 107 -5.61 15.67 41.95
N ILE A 108 -6.68 16.12 42.62
CA ILE A 108 -6.81 17.50 43.07
C ILE A 108 -7.05 17.45 44.57
N GLU A 109 -6.28 18.20 45.34
CA GLU A 109 -6.29 18.19 46.80
C GLU A 109 -6.66 19.55 47.38
N GLY A 110 -7.16 19.51 48.63
CA GLY A 110 -7.43 20.68 49.42
C GLY A 110 -8.78 21.35 49.14
N PHE A 111 -8.92 22.53 49.70
CA PHE A 111 -10.14 23.33 49.65
C PHE A 111 -9.86 24.68 48.97
N GLU A 112 -10.90 25.28 48.39
CA GLU A 112 -10.80 26.62 47.76
C GLU A 112 -10.32 27.68 48.75
N SER A 113 -10.85 27.61 49.99
CA SER A 113 -10.40 28.42 51.11
C SER A 113 -10.62 27.70 52.41
N THR A 114 -9.69 27.80 53.37
CA THR A 114 -9.82 27.34 54.75
C THR A 114 -10.04 28.50 55.73
N THR A 115 -10.11 29.73 55.22
CA THR A 115 -10.37 30.92 56.06
C THR A 115 -11.57 31.68 55.50
N MET A 116 -12.58 31.95 56.36
CA MET A 116 -13.83 32.60 56.04
C MET A 116 -14.31 33.42 57.20
N ASN A 117 -14.64 34.69 56.98
CA ASN A 117 -15.20 35.61 57.98
C ASN A 117 -14.42 35.62 59.31
N GLY A 118 -13.10 35.51 59.25
CA GLY A 118 -12.22 35.47 60.42
C GLY A 118 -12.06 34.11 61.09
N TYR A 119 -12.77 33.09 60.63
CA TYR A 119 -12.60 31.72 61.08
C TYR A 119 -11.56 30.98 60.21
N THR A 120 -10.67 30.26 60.84
CA THR A 120 -9.71 29.35 60.16
C THR A 120 -10.03 27.94 60.51
N VAL A 121 -10.26 27.07 59.47
CA VAL A 121 -10.53 25.66 59.61
C VAL A 121 -9.30 24.85 59.26
N SER A 122 -8.95 23.89 60.11
CA SER A 122 -7.85 22.97 59.93
C SER A 122 -8.29 21.53 60.26
N GLY A 123 -7.43 20.54 60.00
CA GLY A 123 -7.63 19.17 60.38
C GLY A 123 -8.48 18.33 59.42
N LEU A 124 -9.09 18.89 58.38
CA LEU A 124 -9.74 18.18 57.31
C LEU A 124 -8.89 18.14 56.07
N THR A 125 -8.99 17.02 55.32
CA THR A 125 -8.41 16.82 54.00
C THR A 125 -9.50 16.45 52.99
N ALA A 126 -9.28 16.90 51.75
CA ALA A 126 -10.12 16.54 50.61
C ALA A 126 -9.21 16.11 49.47
N VAL A 127 -9.51 14.98 48.81
CA VAL A 127 -8.79 14.47 47.67
C VAL A 127 -9.77 13.96 46.64
N THR A 128 -9.66 14.46 45.41
CA THR A 128 -10.42 13.97 44.25
C THR A 128 -9.46 13.30 43.29
N LYS A 129 -9.71 12.04 42.92
CA LYS A 129 -8.78 11.22 42.11
C LYS A 129 -9.46 10.63 40.91
N GLY A 130 -8.69 10.44 39.83
CA GLY A 130 -9.12 9.74 38.65
C GLY A 130 -7.94 9.40 37.71
N THR A 131 -8.14 8.43 36.83
CA THR A 131 -7.13 8.00 35.83
C THR A 131 -7.65 8.20 34.43
N ASN A 132 -8.82 7.67 34.12
CA ASN A 132 -9.42 7.71 32.78
C ASN A 132 -10.22 8.99 32.55
N VAL A 133 -10.52 9.26 31.29
CA VAL A 133 -11.41 10.36 30.91
C VAL A 133 -12.74 10.23 31.59
N GLY A 134 -13.17 11.30 32.22
CA GLY A 134 -14.43 11.34 32.98
C GLY A 134 -14.46 12.45 34.01
N GLU A 135 -15.58 12.48 34.76
CA GLU A 135 -15.79 13.37 35.91
C GLU A 135 -15.72 12.56 37.20
N TYR A 136 -14.91 13.03 38.13
CA TYR A 136 -14.68 12.42 39.41
C TYR A 136 -15.10 13.41 40.50
N ILE A 137 -16.08 13.03 41.33
CA ILE A 137 -16.62 13.86 42.40
C ILE A 137 -16.06 13.32 43.71
N ASN A 138 -15.44 14.20 44.52
CA ASN A 138 -14.98 13.83 45.86
C ASN A 138 -16.15 13.70 46.81
N THR A 139 -16.31 12.53 47.39
CA THR A 139 -17.34 12.23 48.42
C THR A 139 -16.73 11.91 49.78
N VAL A 140 -15.41 11.91 49.88
CA VAL A 140 -14.69 11.55 51.11
C VAL A 140 -13.85 12.74 51.59
N PHE A 141 -14.11 13.09 52.87
CA PHE A 141 -13.35 14.14 53.59
C PHE A 141 -12.80 13.47 54.84
N ASP A 142 -11.47 13.44 54.94
CA ASP A 142 -10.83 12.74 56.05
C ASP A 142 -10.36 13.74 57.11
N GLY A 143 -10.31 13.27 58.38
CA GLY A 143 -9.84 14.06 59.50
C GLY A 143 -10.96 14.60 60.37
N THR A 144 -10.55 15.45 61.34
CA THR A 144 -11.47 16.14 62.26
C THR A 144 -11.21 17.64 62.15
N ALA A 145 -12.29 18.37 61.92
CA ALA A 145 -12.22 19.82 61.81
C ALA A 145 -11.83 20.46 63.16
N LYS A 146 -10.87 21.39 63.11
CA LYS A 146 -10.53 22.33 64.14
C LYS A 146 -10.81 23.73 63.62
N VAL A 147 -11.54 24.54 64.37
CA VAL A 147 -11.88 25.94 64.00
C VAL A 147 -11.30 26.93 64.98
N GLU A 148 -10.58 27.91 64.51
CA GLU A 148 -10.03 28.96 65.31
C GLU A 148 -10.53 30.34 64.81
N LYS A 149 -10.78 31.23 65.78
CA LYS A 149 -11.07 32.66 65.50
C LYS A 149 -10.21 33.51 66.45
N ASP A 150 -9.48 34.46 65.89
CA ASP A 150 -8.57 35.31 66.62
C ASP A 150 -7.60 34.54 67.56
N GLY A 151 -7.13 33.38 67.12
CA GLY A 151 -6.23 32.50 67.86
C GLY A 151 -6.89 31.67 68.96
N VAL A 152 -8.22 31.72 69.07
CA VAL A 152 -9.02 30.96 70.06
C VAL A 152 -9.71 29.78 69.34
N ASP A 153 -9.63 28.61 69.93
CA ASP A 153 -10.39 27.45 69.49
C ASP A 153 -11.88 27.63 69.73
N VAL A 154 -12.66 27.62 68.65
CA VAL A 154 -14.10 27.81 68.65
C VAL A 154 -14.83 26.66 67.96
N THR A 155 -14.16 25.48 67.87
CA THR A 155 -14.66 24.31 67.17
C THR A 155 -16.06 23.86 67.62
N ASP A 156 -16.35 23.97 68.92
CA ASP A 156 -17.63 23.64 69.52
C ASP A 156 -18.76 24.63 69.21
N LYS A 157 -18.40 25.83 68.72
CA LYS A 157 -19.29 26.94 68.37
C LYS A 157 -19.60 27.04 66.89
N VAL A 158 -19.10 26.10 66.06
CA VAL A 158 -19.17 26.15 64.61
C VAL A 158 -19.62 24.79 64.10
N VAL A 159 -20.47 24.80 63.06
CA VAL A 159 -20.75 23.63 62.24
C VAL A 159 -19.96 23.73 60.95
N VAL A 160 -19.06 22.78 60.73
CA VAL A 160 -18.28 22.72 59.50
C VAL A 160 -18.97 21.79 58.53
N LYS A 161 -19.47 22.32 57.44
CA LYS A 161 -20.02 21.57 56.31
C LYS A 161 -18.97 21.48 55.21
N THR A 162 -19.07 20.47 54.38
CA THR A 162 -18.22 20.25 53.24
C THR A 162 -19.04 20.15 51.96
N ARG A 163 -18.50 20.70 50.88
CA ARG A 163 -19.06 20.54 49.54
C ARG A 163 -18.02 19.93 48.62
N ALA A 164 -18.46 18.94 47.84
CA ALA A 164 -17.60 18.17 46.94
C ALA A 164 -16.91 19.05 45.90
N GLY A 165 -15.67 18.71 45.56
CA GLY A 165 -14.96 19.18 44.38
C GLY A 165 -15.14 18.20 43.24
N LYS A 166 -14.69 18.60 42.05
CA LYS A 166 -14.78 17.79 40.83
C LYS A 166 -13.47 17.86 40.06
N LEU A 167 -12.87 16.67 39.79
CA LEU A 167 -11.79 16.51 38.84
C LEU A 167 -12.38 16.06 37.50
N VAL A 168 -12.12 16.82 36.43
CA VAL A 168 -12.46 16.46 35.05
C VAL A 168 -11.19 16.03 34.34
N ILE A 169 -11.14 14.80 33.86
CA ILE A 169 -10.06 14.33 33.00
C ILE A 169 -10.57 14.36 31.56
N THR A 170 -9.93 15.18 30.72
CA THR A 170 -10.25 15.34 29.30
C THR A 170 -9.41 14.42 28.42
N PRO A 171 -9.89 14.03 27.24
CA PRO A 171 -9.13 13.19 26.32
C PRO A 171 -7.85 13.83 25.85
N LYS A 172 -6.81 13.02 25.68
CA LYS A 172 -5.56 13.43 25.04
C LYS A 172 -5.71 13.43 23.52
N SER A 173 -5.35 14.51 22.85
CA SER A 173 -5.37 14.58 21.39
C SER A 173 -4.31 13.64 20.78
N ILE A 174 -4.70 12.86 19.76
CA ILE A 174 -3.74 12.04 18.98
C ILE A 174 -2.89 12.89 18.03
N ASN A 175 -3.18 14.18 17.86
CA ASN A 175 -2.43 15.11 17.01
C ASN A 175 -1.31 15.84 17.77
N THR A 176 -0.86 15.32 18.89
CA THR A 176 0.27 15.86 19.65
C THR A 176 1.58 15.17 19.26
N GLN A 177 2.72 15.83 19.57
CA GLN A 177 4.05 15.26 19.32
C GLN A 177 4.35 14.01 20.18
N GLU A 178 3.58 13.78 21.22
CA GLU A 178 3.71 12.62 22.09
C GLU A 178 3.04 11.35 21.49
N ILE A 179 2.25 11.51 20.43
CA ILE A 179 1.61 10.39 19.73
C ILE A 179 2.32 10.17 18.41
N THR A 180 2.80 8.95 18.23
CA THR A 180 3.40 8.49 16.98
C THR A 180 2.42 7.61 16.23
N VAL A 181 2.15 7.96 14.97
CA VAL A 181 1.41 7.11 14.04
C VAL A 181 2.39 6.57 13.02
N THR A 182 2.66 5.27 13.09
CA THR A 182 3.53 4.60 12.13
C THR A 182 2.71 4.19 10.91
N LYS A 183 3.14 4.65 9.75
CA LYS A 183 2.53 4.29 8.46
C LYS A 183 2.43 2.76 8.31
N PRO A 184 1.30 2.19 7.84
CA PRO A 184 1.24 0.79 7.46
C PRO A 184 2.27 0.46 6.36
N ALA A 185 2.76 -0.77 6.35
CA ALA A 185 3.57 -1.24 5.23
C ALA A 185 2.76 -1.20 3.93
N ASP A 186 3.42 -0.90 2.81
CA ASP A 186 2.82 -1.00 1.50
C ASP A 186 2.57 -2.48 1.15
N SER A 187 1.55 -2.75 0.36
CA SER A 187 1.26 -4.10 -0.17
C SER A 187 1.48 -4.10 -1.68
N LYS A 188 1.77 -5.27 -2.24
CA LYS A 188 1.78 -5.48 -3.68
C LYS A 188 0.42 -6.02 -4.11
N TYR A 189 -0.12 -5.55 -5.23
CA TYR A 189 -1.35 -6.08 -5.80
C TYR A 189 -1.29 -7.62 -5.95
N ASP A 190 -2.27 -8.31 -5.42
CA ASP A 190 -2.40 -9.77 -5.49
C ASP A 190 -3.84 -10.25 -5.73
N GLY A 191 -4.75 -9.28 -5.95
CA GLY A 191 -6.18 -9.53 -6.13
C GLY A 191 -6.98 -9.65 -4.83
N ASN A 192 -6.32 -9.56 -3.66
CA ASN A 192 -6.98 -9.60 -2.36
C ASN A 192 -7.17 -8.20 -1.78
N VAL A 193 -8.03 -8.12 -0.75
CA VAL A 193 -8.22 -6.89 0.03
C VAL A 193 -7.04 -6.68 0.97
N HIS A 194 -6.49 -5.48 0.99
CA HIS A 194 -5.39 -5.03 1.84
C HIS A 194 -5.82 -3.85 2.71
N GLU A 195 -6.43 -4.13 3.86
CA GLU A 195 -6.73 -3.15 4.90
C GLU A 195 -5.59 -3.14 5.93
N ASN A 196 -4.47 -2.54 5.54
CA ASN A 196 -3.26 -2.50 6.37
C ASN A 196 -3.43 -1.52 7.53
N LYS A 197 -3.05 -1.96 8.74
CA LYS A 197 -3.27 -1.21 9.97
C LYS A 197 -2.02 -0.40 10.36
N PRO A 198 -2.19 0.88 10.73
CA PRO A 198 -1.12 1.66 11.33
C PRO A 198 -0.88 1.21 12.77
N GLU A 199 0.31 1.48 13.29
CA GLU A 199 0.57 1.43 14.73
C GLU A 199 0.45 2.85 15.31
N VAL A 200 -0.30 2.99 16.39
CA VAL A 200 -0.47 4.24 17.13
C VAL A 200 0.11 4.07 18.52
N LYS A 201 1.06 4.92 18.90
CA LYS A 201 1.78 4.80 20.17
C LYS A 201 1.83 6.12 20.91
N ASP A 202 1.48 6.10 22.18
CA ASP A 202 1.71 7.21 23.10
C ASP A 202 3.12 7.07 23.68
N THR A 203 4.05 7.90 23.21
CA THR A 203 5.46 7.85 23.62
C THR A 203 5.68 8.34 25.06
N LYS A 204 4.74 9.17 25.58
CA LYS A 204 4.79 9.67 26.94
C LYS A 204 4.47 8.57 27.96
N THR A 205 3.44 7.77 27.69
CA THR A 205 3.03 6.66 28.55
C THR A 205 3.74 5.36 28.21
N GLY A 206 4.33 5.25 27.01
CA GLY A 206 4.88 4.02 26.45
C GLY A 206 3.81 3.03 25.95
N ALA A 207 2.53 3.40 25.99
CA ALA A 207 1.43 2.53 25.59
C ALA A 207 1.24 2.50 24.07
N THR A 208 1.02 1.30 23.51
CA THR A 208 0.47 1.13 22.17
C THR A 208 -1.05 1.21 22.27
N LEU A 209 -1.66 2.11 21.51
CA LEU A 209 -3.11 2.28 21.49
C LEU A 209 -3.78 1.07 20.83
N VAL A 210 -4.96 0.72 21.30
CA VAL A 210 -5.70 -0.49 20.90
C VAL A 210 -6.91 -0.11 20.07
N GLU A 211 -6.98 -0.65 18.84
CA GLU A 211 -8.17 -0.53 17.99
C GLU A 211 -9.41 -1.08 18.70
N GLY A 212 -10.53 -0.38 18.57
CA GLY A 212 -11.78 -0.73 19.27
C GLY A 212 -11.88 -0.10 20.66
N THR A 213 -10.78 0.14 21.37
CA THR A 213 -10.73 0.77 22.69
C THR A 213 -10.33 2.24 22.60
N ASP A 214 -9.20 2.53 21.97
CA ASP A 214 -8.60 3.87 21.93
C ASP A 214 -8.86 4.59 20.60
N TYR A 215 -9.15 3.85 19.55
CA TYR A 215 -9.48 4.40 18.24
C TYR A 215 -10.27 3.39 17.39
N THR A 216 -10.80 3.89 16.27
CA THR A 216 -11.37 3.11 15.18
C THR A 216 -10.68 3.47 13.87
N LEU A 217 -10.69 2.52 12.91
CA LEU A 217 -10.14 2.72 11.58
C LEU A 217 -11.24 2.78 10.53
N SER A 218 -11.02 3.58 9.51
CA SER A 218 -11.76 3.52 8.26
C SER A 218 -10.82 3.77 7.08
N TYR A 219 -11.17 3.20 5.93
CA TYR A 219 -10.31 3.22 4.73
C TYR A 219 -11.00 3.99 3.62
N LYS A 220 -10.26 4.85 2.95
CA LYS A 220 -10.69 5.59 1.77
C LYS A 220 -9.76 5.27 0.61
N GLY A 221 -10.33 4.95 -0.54
CA GLY A 221 -9.64 4.44 -1.72
C GLY A 221 -10.00 2.99 -1.99
N ASP A 222 -9.39 2.42 -3.01
CA ASP A 222 -9.57 1.01 -3.35
C ASP A 222 -8.55 0.18 -2.57
N THR A 223 -9.04 -0.70 -1.69
CA THR A 223 -8.19 -1.56 -0.86
C THR A 223 -7.77 -2.85 -1.56
N THR A 224 -8.15 -3.03 -2.83
CA THR A 224 -7.80 -4.22 -3.62
C THR A 224 -6.86 -3.89 -4.76
N ASN A 225 -7.17 -2.84 -5.53
CA ASN A 225 -6.40 -2.47 -6.71
C ASN A 225 -5.24 -1.54 -6.37
N ALA A 226 -4.23 -1.49 -7.25
CA ALA A 226 -3.07 -0.63 -7.08
C ALA A 226 -3.46 0.85 -7.02
N GLY A 227 -2.92 1.55 -6.02
CA GLY A 227 -3.22 2.94 -5.74
C GLY A 227 -2.92 3.32 -4.31
N THR A 228 -3.31 4.54 -3.95
CA THR A 228 -3.17 5.07 -2.59
C THR A 228 -4.41 4.74 -1.77
N VAL A 229 -4.20 4.21 -0.58
CA VAL A 229 -5.25 4.00 0.42
C VAL A 229 -4.97 4.92 1.61
N THR A 230 -5.95 5.75 1.97
CA THR A 230 -5.90 6.62 3.14
C THR A 230 -6.61 5.94 4.31
N VAL A 231 -5.88 5.70 5.39
CA VAL A 231 -6.43 5.20 6.65
C VAL A 231 -6.77 6.39 7.54
N THR A 232 -8.03 6.49 7.93
CA THR A 232 -8.51 7.46 8.91
C THR A 232 -8.54 6.81 10.28
N ILE A 233 -7.83 7.41 11.24
CA ILE A 233 -7.77 6.99 12.63
C ILE A 233 -8.64 7.96 13.43
N THR A 234 -9.76 7.49 13.96
CA THR A 234 -10.66 8.27 14.81
C THR A 234 -10.48 7.84 16.26
N ALA A 235 -9.89 8.71 17.06
CA ALA A 235 -9.63 8.43 18.47
C ALA A 235 -10.93 8.42 19.28
N LYS A 236 -10.95 7.66 20.37
CA LYS A 236 -12.05 7.56 21.34
C LYS A 236 -11.53 7.19 22.72
N GLY A 237 -12.43 7.17 23.71
CA GLY A 237 -12.06 6.81 25.09
C GLY A 237 -11.17 7.85 25.73
N ASN A 238 -9.96 7.47 26.08
CA ASN A 238 -8.96 8.37 26.68
C ASN A 238 -8.27 9.30 25.67
N TYR A 239 -8.54 9.13 24.37
CA TYR A 239 -7.95 9.90 23.29
C TYR A 239 -9.04 10.59 22.46
N SER A 240 -8.64 11.62 21.71
CA SER A 240 -9.54 12.43 20.90
C SER A 240 -8.91 12.85 19.60
N GLN A 241 -9.71 13.41 18.70
CA GLN A 241 -9.36 13.91 17.38
C GLN A 241 -9.22 12.80 16.33
N VAL A 242 -8.98 13.24 15.13
CA VAL A 242 -8.86 12.38 13.93
C VAL A 242 -7.53 12.69 13.24
N THR A 243 -6.86 11.67 12.76
CA THR A 243 -5.68 11.81 11.91
C THR A 243 -5.75 10.82 10.76
N THR A 244 -4.93 11.02 9.74
CA THR A 244 -4.87 10.13 8.58
C THR A 244 -3.43 9.75 8.27
N VAL A 245 -3.27 8.58 7.66
CA VAL A 245 -2.00 8.09 7.13
C VAL A 245 -2.26 7.30 5.86
N ASP A 246 -1.36 7.44 4.88
CA ASP A 246 -1.48 6.75 3.60
C ASP A 246 -0.52 5.57 3.50
N TYR A 247 -0.95 4.53 2.79
CA TYR A 247 -0.09 3.47 2.28
C TYR A 247 -0.41 3.20 0.82
N GLN A 248 0.46 2.44 0.14
CA GLN A 248 0.30 2.11 -1.27
C GLN A 248 -0.01 0.63 -1.45
N ILE A 249 -0.91 0.34 -2.37
CA ILE A 249 -0.95 -0.96 -3.04
C ILE A 249 -0.18 -0.76 -4.35
N THR A 250 1.00 -1.37 -4.42
CA THR A 250 1.90 -1.21 -5.57
C THR A 250 1.54 -2.16 -6.69
N PRO A 251 1.65 -1.75 -7.97
CA PRO A 251 1.40 -2.66 -9.08
C PRO A 251 2.43 -3.79 -9.13
N ARG A 252 2.03 -4.92 -9.73
CA ARG A 252 2.92 -6.05 -10.04
C ARG A 252 3.72 -5.75 -11.30
N THR A 253 4.91 -6.30 -11.38
CA THR A 253 5.69 -6.27 -12.61
C THR A 253 5.42 -7.54 -13.43
N VAL A 254 5.22 -7.34 -14.74
CA VAL A 254 5.04 -8.45 -15.70
C VAL A 254 5.93 -8.20 -16.89
N LYS A 255 6.84 -9.12 -17.16
CA LYS A 255 7.64 -9.13 -18.38
C LYS A 255 7.07 -10.17 -19.34
N LEU A 256 6.60 -9.74 -20.50
CA LEU A 256 6.05 -10.58 -21.54
C LEU A 256 7.15 -10.88 -22.56
N THR A 257 7.59 -12.13 -22.64
CA THR A 257 8.65 -12.56 -23.59
C THR A 257 8.05 -13.50 -24.63
N SER A 258 8.15 -13.12 -25.93
CA SER A 258 7.75 -14.04 -27.01
C SER A 258 8.75 -15.17 -27.17
N GLY A 259 8.27 -16.31 -27.64
CA GLY A 259 9.09 -17.51 -27.85
C GLY A 259 10.16 -17.30 -28.93
N SER A 260 11.28 -17.98 -28.77
CA SER A 260 12.32 -18.13 -29.81
C SER A 260 12.18 -19.49 -30.49
N ASP A 261 12.54 -19.55 -31.77
CA ASP A 261 12.55 -20.81 -32.51
C ASP A 261 13.60 -20.75 -33.64
N SER A 262 13.95 -21.93 -34.16
CA SER A 262 14.87 -22.03 -35.28
C SER A 262 14.49 -23.21 -36.17
N LYS A 263 14.76 -23.06 -37.48
CA LYS A 263 14.63 -24.16 -38.45
C LYS A 263 15.65 -24.00 -39.58
N THR A 264 15.84 -25.04 -40.36
CA THR A 264 16.54 -24.98 -41.64
C THR A 264 15.59 -24.43 -42.71
N TYR A 265 16.12 -23.64 -43.63
CA TYR A 265 15.36 -23.09 -44.75
C TYR A 265 14.57 -24.12 -45.49
N ASP A 266 13.28 -23.92 -45.65
CA ASP A 266 12.35 -24.78 -46.36
C ASP A 266 11.38 -24.02 -47.27
N GLY A 267 11.67 -22.73 -47.52
CA GLY A 267 10.85 -21.84 -48.32
C GLY A 267 9.59 -21.31 -47.64
N THR A 268 9.32 -21.71 -46.39
CA THR A 268 8.14 -21.23 -45.64
C THR A 268 8.52 -20.33 -44.49
N PRO A 269 7.64 -19.39 -44.07
CA PRO A 269 7.88 -18.54 -42.91
C PRO A 269 8.04 -19.39 -41.63
N LEU A 270 9.04 -19.03 -40.79
CA LEU A 270 9.13 -19.45 -39.40
C LEU A 270 8.33 -18.44 -38.56
N VAL A 271 7.37 -18.95 -37.79
CA VAL A 271 6.56 -18.20 -36.84
C VAL A 271 6.47 -18.94 -35.52
N LYS A 272 6.37 -18.19 -34.40
CA LYS A 272 6.21 -18.77 -33.06
C LYS A 272 5.16 -17.96 -32.29
N HIS A 273 4.06 -18.59 -31.91
CA HIS A 273 2.90 -17.92 -31.34
C HIS A 273 2.72 -18.28 -29.86
N ASP A 274 3.75 -18.00 -29.05
CA ASP A 274 3.69 -18.12 -27.59
C ASP A 274 4.35 -16.91 -26.91
N VAL A 275 3.82 -16.55 -25.74
CA VAL A 275 4.37 -15.53 -24.86
C VAL A 275 4.38 -16.09 -23.45
N THR A 276 5.50 -15.93 -22.78
CA THR A 276 5.68 -16.33 -21.38
C THR A 276 5.71 -15.09 -20.49
N PRO A 277 4.74 -14.91 -19.60
CA PRO A 277 4.82 -13.91 -18.53
C PRO A 277 5.84 -14.35 -17.48
N SER A 278 6.64 -13.42 -16.99
CA SER A 278 7.66 -13.62 -15.95
C SER A 278 7.63 -12.51 -14.91
N GLU A 279 8.60 -12.45 -14.03
CA GLU A 279 8.66 -11.60 -12.85
C GLU A 279 7.53 -11.94 -11.88
N ASP A 280 6.74 -10.92 -11.42
CA ASP A 280 5.59 -11.19 -10.55
C ASP A 280 4.44 -11.94 -11.27
N GLY A 281 4.35 -11.75 -12.60
CA GLY A 281 3.30 -12.33 -13.43
C GLY A 281 1.91 -11.76 -13.15
N PHE A 282 0.91 -12.26 -13.87
CA PHE A 282 -0.49 -11.93 -13.64
C PHE A 282 -1.05 -12.68 -12.44
N VAL A 283 -1.98 -12.07 -11.69
CA VAL A 283 -2.77 -12.79 -10.69
C VAL A 283 -3.80 -13.70 -11.39
N LYS A 284 -4.38 -14.61 -10.62
CA LYS A 284 -5.39 -15.54 -11.13
C LYS A 284 -6.55 -14.79 -11.80
N ASN A 285 -6.91 -15.21 -13.00
CA ASN A 285 -7.94 -14.64 -13.89
C ASN A 285 -7.54 -13.38 -14.64
N ASP A 286 -6.48 -12.66 -14.27
CA ASP A 286 -5.91 -11.58 -15.06
C ASP A 286 -5.04 -12.14 -16.18
N GLY A 287 -4.76 -11.34 -17.19
CA GLY A 287 -3.89 -11.74 -18.30
C GLY A 287 -3.98 -10.84 -19.50
N ALA A 288 -3.36 -11.32 -20.57
CA ALA A 288 -3.36 -10.64 -21.86
C ALA A 288 -3.62 -11.62 -23.00
N THR A 289 -4.04 -11.11 -24.13
CA THR A 289 -4.07 -11.77 -25.43
C THR A 289 -2.95 -11.18 -26.29
N TYR A 290 -2.50 -11.95 -27.30
CA TYR A 290 -1.32 -11.60 -28.07
C TYR A 290 -1.60 -11.67 -29.56
N GLU A 291 -1.05 -10.75 -30.33
CA GLU A 291 -1.05 -10.75 -31.80
C GLU A 291 0.42 -10.70 -32.27
N PHE A 292 0.81 -11.69 -33.11
CA PHE A 292 2.18 -11.86 -33.58
C PHE A 292 2.35 -11.28 -34.97
N THR A 293 3.43 -10.49 -35.15
CA THR A 293 3.81 -9.90 -36.42
C THR A 293 5.21 -10.36 -36.87
N GLY A 294 5.94 -11.05 -36.00
CA GLY A 294 7.25 -11.58 -36.30
C GLY A 294 7.19 -12.80 -37.22
N SER A 295 8.06 -12.84 -38.23
CA SER A 295 8.30 -13.98 -39.08
C SER A 295 9.70 -13.92 -39.71
N GLN A 296 10.28 -15.09 -40.04
CA GLN A 296 11.54 -15.19 -40.74
C GLN A 296 11.44 -16.24 -41.82
N THR A 297 11.61 -15.88 -43.09
CA THR A 297 11.52 -16.83 -44.23
C THR A 297 12.89 -17.21 -44.75
N ASN A 298 13.71 -16.24 -45.09
CA ASN A 298 15.06 -16.46 -45.61
C ASN A 298 16.05 -16.64 -44.44
N VAL A 299 17.21 -17.20 -44.76
CA VAL A 299 18.31 -17.38 -43.82
C VAL A 299 18.65 -16.03 -43.14
N GLY A 300 18.71 -16.09 -41.80
CA GLY A 300 18.91 -14.93 -40.94
C GLY A 300 18.15 -15.05 -39.64
N THR A 301 18.23 -13.98 -38.85
CA THR A 301 17.53 -13.90 -37.55
C THR A 301 16.75 -12.62 -37.50
N SER A 302 15.50 -12.71 -37.07
CA SER A 302 14.63 -11.54 -36.79
C SER A 302 13.98 -11.67 -35.42
N ASP A 303 13.42 -10.56 -34.94
CA ASP A 303 12.66 -10.56 -33.71
C ASP A 303 11.27 -11.17 -33.90
N ASN A 304 10.86 -12.00 -32.93
CA ASN A 304 9.48 -12.48 -32.86
C ASN A 304 8.58 -11.40 -32.27
N THR A 305 8.32 -10.36 -33.04
CA THR A 305 7.54 -9.19 -32.62
C THR A 305 6.08 -9.54 -32.40
N PHE A 306 5.50 -8.92 -31.37
CA PHE A 306 4.10 -9.11 -31.02
C PHE A 306 3.52 -7.84 -30.37
N THR A 307 2.23 -7.75 -30.31
CA THR A 307 1.45 -6.80 -29.50
C THR A 307 0.61 -7.55 -28.49
N TYR A 308 0.16 -6.85 -27.44
CA TYR A 308 -0.75 -7.44 -26.47
C TYR A 308 -1.93 -6.53 -26.17
N ALA A 309 -3.03 -7.12 -25.75
CA ALA A 309 -4.18 -6.46 -25.15
C ALA A 309 -4.55 -7.16 -23.85
N LEU A 310 -4.89 -6.39 -22.81
CA LEU A 310 -5.31 -6.98 -21.54
C LEU A 310 -6.67 -7.70 -21.73
N LYS A 311 -6.83 -8.82 -21.03
CA LYS A 311 -8.12 -9.53 -20.97
C LYS A 311 -9.15 -8.69 -20.23
N ASP A 312 -10.41 -8.91 -20.54
CA ASP A 312 -11.53 -8.29 -19.82
C ASP A 312 -11.42 -8.55 -18.32
N GLY A 313 -11.58 -7.48 -17.53
CA GLY A 313 -11.44 -7.51 -16.08
C GLY A 313 -10.02 -7.28 -15.56
N THR A 314 -8.99 -7.35 -16.40
CA THR A 314 -7.61 -7.01 -16.05
C THR A 314 -7.41 -5.51 -16.09
N LEU A 315 -7.11 -4.88 -14.95
CA LEU A 315 -6.88 -3.44 -14.87
C LEU A 315 -5.41 -3.10 -15.13
N ALA A 316 -5.18 -2.25 -16.11
CA ALA A 316 -3.82 -1.79 -16.46
C ALA A 316 -3.06 -1.15 -15.28
N SER A 317 -3.78 -0.44 -14.40
CA SER A 317 -3.19 0.21 -13.21
C SER A 317 -2.57 -0.77 -12.22
N ASN A 318 -2.98 -2.05 -12.25
CA ASN A 318 -2.48 -3.09 -11.36
C ASN A 318 -1.12 -3.68 -11.80
N TYR A 319 -0.64 -3.29 -12.99
CA TYR A 319 0.52 -3.90 -13.61
C TYR A 319 1.49 -2.87 -14.21
N ILE A 320 2.77 -3.15 -14.10
CA ILE A 320 3.84 -2.54 -14.90
C ILE A 320 4.28 -3.59 -15.89
N ILE A 321 3.91 -3.43 -17.18
CA ILE A 321 4.15 -4.42 -18.21
C ILE A 321 5.29 -3.98 -19.10
N THR A 322 6.26 -4.87 -19.29
CA THR A 322 7.36 -4.74 -20.26
C THR A 322 7.30 -5.88 -21.26
N THR A 323 7.83 -5.67 -22.46
CA THR A 323 7.87 -6.68 -23.52
C THR A 323 9.29 -6.96 -23.95
N GLU A 324 9.58 -8.21 -24.29
CA GLU A 324 10.82 -8.63 -24.90
C GLU A 324 10.52 -9.59 -26.05
N ALA A 325 11.12 -9.34 -27.23
CA ALA A 325 10.96 -10.22 -28.38
C ALA A 325 11.98 -11.36 -28.31
N GLY A 326 11.51 -12.58 -28.50
CA GLY A 326 12.33 -13.74 -28.82
C GLY A 326 12.93 -13.63 -30.23
N LYS A 327 13.70 -14.61 -30.64
CA LYS A 327 14.39 -14.66 -31.93
C LYS A 327 13.87 -15.80 -32.82
N LEU A 328 13.62 -15.47 -34.08
CA LEU A 328 13.30 -16.45 -35.13
C LEU A 328 14.52 -16.59 -36.03
N THR A 329 15.11 -17.77 -36.06
CA THR A 329 16.34 -18.04 -36.81
C THR A 329 16.11 -19.08 -37.90
N VAL A 330 16.33 -18.72 -39.17
CA VAL A 330 16.36 -19.67 -40.29
C VAL A 330 17.80 -19.91 -40.65
N ASN A 331 18.21 -21.18 -40.56
CA ASN A 331 19.55 -21.65 -40.90
C ASN A 331 19.62 -22.07 -42.37
N PRO A 332 20.79 -21.92 -43.03
CA PRO A 332 20.94 -22.34 -44.40
C PRO A 332 20.83 -23.88 -44.58
N VAL A 333 20.42 -24.28 -45.77
CA VAL A 333 20.53 -25.68 -46.23
C VAL A 333 22.03 -25.92 -46.50
N THR A 334 22.60 -26.95 -45.84
CA THR A 334 23.99 -27.36 -45.97
C THR A 334 24.13 -28.64 -46.83
N ASP A 335 23.03 -29.36 -47.05
CA ASP A 335 23.00 -30.49 -47.97
C ASP A 335 23.31 -30.00 -49.38
N GLU A 336 24.01 -30.84 -50.13
CA GLU A 336 24.42 -30.52 -51.51
C GLU A 336 23.19 -30.34 -52.40
N VAL A 337 23.16 -29.19 -53.11
CA VAL A 337 22.22 -28.94 -54.17
C VAL A 337 22.95 -29.06 -55.49
N THR A 338 22.55 -30.03 -56.33
CA THR A 338 23.11 -30.22 -57.68
C THR A 338 22.20 -29.55 -58.69
N VAL A 339 22.81 -28.65 -59.47
CA VAL A 339 22.19 -28.00 -60.62
C VAL A 339 22.81 -28.56 -61.89
N THR A 340 22.01 -29.27 -62.68
CA THR A 340 22.48 -29.85 -63.94
C THR A 340 22.17 -28.90 -65.09
N ILE A 341 23.22 -28.46 -65.76
CA ILE A 341 23.18 -27.56 -66.90
C ILE A 341 23.37 -28.41 -68.16
N LYS A 342 22.47 -28.30 -69.12
CA LYS A 342 22.50 -28.97 -70.40
C LYS A 342 22.84 -27.97 -71.47
N GLU A 343 24.05 -28.04 -72.04
CA GLU A 343 24.45 -27.24 -73.19
C GLU A 343 23.62 -27.56 -74.41
N HIS A 344 23.30 -26.60 -75.26
CA HIS A 344 22.63 -26.82 -76.54
C HIS A 344 23.54 -27.54 -77.54
N SER A 345 22.98 -28.34 -78.40
CA SER A 345 23.67 -29.06 -79.45
C SER A 345 22.90 -28.92 -80.78
N ALA A 346 23.64 -28.93 -81.89
CA ALA A 346 23.04 -29.03 -83.21
C ALA A 346 23.94 -29.80 -84.15
N GLU A 347 23.34 -30.41 -85.16
CA GLU A 347 24.04 -31.07 -86.26
C GLU A 347 23.61 -30.40 -87.59
N HIS A 348 24.60 -30.04 -88.38
CA HIS A 348 24.40 -29.43 -89.69
C HIS A 348 25.24 -30.20 -90.75
N VAL A 349 24.78 -30.17 -92.00
CA VAL A 349 25.60 -30.56 -93.17
C VAL A 349 26.39 -29.40 -93.65
N TYR A 350 27.68 -29.60 -94.04
CA TYR A 350 28.53 -28.57 -94.53
C TYR A 350 27.96 -27.89 -95.76
N ASP A 351 27.84 -26.56 -95.70
CA ASP A 351 27.35 -25.69 -96.82
C ASP A 351 28.24 -24.45 -97.08
N GLY A 352 29.38 -24.44 -96.43
CA GLY A 352 30.34 -23.34 -96.58
C GLY A 352 30.04 -22.07 -95.77
N THR A 353 28.92 -22.09 -94.93
CA THR A 353 28.55 -20.98 -94.08
C THR A 353 28.79 -21.29 -92.61
N GLU A 354 29.11 -20.26 -91.84
CA GLU A 354 29.27 -20.40 -90.38
C GLU A 354 27.96 -20.84 -89.77
N LYS A 355 27.99 -21.86 -88.91
CA LYS A 355 26.91 -22.34 -88.08
C LYS A 355 27.15 -21.92 -86.63
N THR A 356 26.10 -21.53 -85.91
CA THR A 356 26.19 -21.07 -84.51
C THR A 356 25.14 -21.84 -83.65
N VAL A 357 25.57 -22.33 -82.51
CA VAL A 357 24.70 -22.84 -81.43
C VAL A 357 24.89 -21.98 -80.21
N THR A 358 23.80 -21.55 -79.59
CA THR A 358 23.85 -20.69 -78.42
C THR A 358 22.95 -21.23 -77.33
N GLY A 359 23.36 -20.93 -76.05
CA GLY A 359 22.52 -21.13 -74.86
C GLY A 359 22.66 -22.52 -74.22
N TYR A 360 21.99 -22.63 -73.09
CA TYR A 360 21.87 -23.83 -72.30
C TYR A 360 20.50 -23.91 -71.67
N ASP A 361 20.10 -25.09 -71.21
CA ASP A 361 18.92 -25.35 -70.36
C ASP A 361 19.34 -25.75 -68.96
N VAL A 362 18.57 -25.40 -67.95
CA VAL A 362 18.67 -26.00 -66.61
C VAL A 362 17.86 -27.27 -66.66
N LYS A 363 18.55 -28.40 -66.76
CA LYS A 363 17.95 -29.74 -66.93
C LYS A 363 17.27 -30.21 -65.67
N SER A 364 17.91 -29.99 -64.48
CA SER A 364 17.37 -30.39 -63.18
C SER A 364 18.04 -29.62 -62.07
N ILE A 365 17.31 -29.44 -60.95
CA ILE A 365 17.80 -28.94 -59.68
C ILE A 365 17.34 -29.91 -58.60
N SER A 366 18.26 -30.43 -57.77
CA SER A 366 17.99 -31.44 -56.76
C SER A 366 17.12 -30.98 -55.60
N ASN A 367 17.09 -29.64 -55.32
CA ASN A 367 16.25 -29.10 -54.29
C ASN A 367 15.20 -28.19 -54.91
N LYS A 368 13.91 -28.45 -54.56
CA LYS A 368 12.76 -27.69 -55.11
C LYS A 368 12.68 -26.22 -54.73
N HIS A 369 13.38 -25.81 -53.65
CA HIS A 369 13.41 -24.44 -53.21
C HIS A 369 14.59 -23.63 -53.76
N TYR A 370 15.51 -24.28 -54.53
CA TYR A 370 16.54 -23.59 -55.29
C TYR A 370 16.07 -23.41 -56.73
N THR A 371 16.14 -22.20 -57.23
CA THR A 371 15.60 -21.84 -58.55
C THR A 371 16.64 -21.24 -59.45
N LYS A 372 16.29 -20.93 -60.69
CA LYS A 372 17.14 -20.24 -61.67
C LYS A 372 17.51 -18.83 -61.22
N ASP A 373 16.73 -18.22 -60.33
CA ASP A 373 16.95 -16.87 -59.77
C ASP A 373 18.03 -16.89 -58.67
N ASP A 374 18.40 -18.07 -58.16
CA ASP A 374 19.36 -18.23 -57.07
C ASP A 374 20.84 -18.25 -57.53
N PHE A 375 21.07 -18.24 -58.84
CA PHE A 375 22.42 -18.22 -59.42
C PHE A 375 22.51 -17.33 -60.61
N THR A 376 23.74 -16.91 -60.94
CA THR A 376 24.07 -16.15 -62.17
C THR A 376 25.05 -16.90 -63.02
N PHE A 377 24.97 -16.70 -64.36
CA PHE A 377 25.89 -17.18 -65.38
C PHE A 377 26.73 -16.00 -65.91
N SER A 378 28.03 -16.14 -65.89
CA SER A 378 28.97 -15.12 -66.34
C SER A 378 29.85 -15.55 -67.52
N GLY A 379 29.63 -16.78 -68.05
CA GLY A 379 30.34 -17.33 -69.18
C GLY A 379 29.75 -16.93 -70.53
N THR A 380 30.27 -17.57 -71.61
CA THR A 380 29.74 -17.46 -72.94
C THR A 380 29.26 -18.84 -73.40
N ALA A 381 27.97 -18.97 -73.64
CA ALA A 381 27.36 -20.20 -74.15
C ALA A 381 27.12 -20.03 -75.69
N GLU A 382 28.18 -20.11 -76.49
CA GLU A 382 28.13 -19.98 -77.92
C GLU A 382 29.21 -20.83 -78.58
N ILE A 383 28.87 -21.57 -79.62
CA ILE A 383 29.79 -22.30 -80.46
C ILE A 383 29.62 -21.80 -81.88
N LYS A 384 30.71 -21.65 -82.58
CA LYS A 384 30.74 -21.30 -84.02
C LYS A 384 31.64 -22.28 -84.74
N GLY A 385 31.24 -22.70 -85.96
CA GLY A 385 32.03 -23.56 -86.83
C GLY A 385 31.60 -23.44 -88.30
N THR A 386 32.54 -23.58 -89.21
CA THR A 386 32.27 -23.53 -90.64
C THR A 386 32.65 -24.85 -91.30
N ASN A 387 33.76 -25.42 -90.89
CA ASN A 387 34.28 -26.66 -91.47
C ASN A 387 33.73 -27.95 -90.88
N VAL A 388 33.82 -29.03 -91.53
CA VAL A 388 33.47 -30.36 -91.04
C VAL A 388 34.32 -30.63 -89.79
N GLY A 389 33.57 -31.10 -88.70
CA GLY A 389 34.17 -31.33 -87.40
C GLY A 389 33.17 -31.27 -86.31
N GLU A 390 33.62 -31.50 -85.07
CA GLU A 390 32.82 -31.36 -83.80
C GLU A 390 33.45 -30.28 -82.95
N TYR A 391 32.63 -29.29 -82.54
CA TYR A 391 33.02 -28.11 -81.81
C TYR A 391 32.31 -28.17 -80.46
N PRO A 392 33.08 -28.28 -79.36
CA PRO A 392 32.49 -28.26 -77.98
C PRO A 392 32.08 -26.87 -77.56
N MET A 393 31.03 -26.71 -76.71
CA MET A 393 30.61 -25.46 -76.22
C MET A 393 31.49 -24.89 -75.08
N ASN A 394 32.09 -25.73 -74.29
CA ASN A 394 33.07 -25.35 -73.24
C ASN A 394 32.52 -24.46 -72.09
N VAL A 395 31.24 -24.50 -71.75
CA VAL A 395 30.71 -23.86 -70.51
C VAL A 395 31.30 -24.60 -69.31
N GLN A 396 31.81 -23.84 -68.37
CA GLN A 396 32.41 -24.42 -67.16
C GLN A 396 31.48 -24.27 -65.93
N ALA A 397 31.56 -25.17 -64.94
CA ALA A 397 30.88 -25.06 -63.68
C ALA A 397 31.23 -23.74 -62.95
N SER A 398 32.46 -23.26 -63.10
CA SER A 398 32.95 -21.98 -62.57
C SER A 398 32.32 -20.74 -63.19
N ASP A 399 31.61 -20.90 -64.33
CA ASP A 399 30.87 -19.79 -64.94
C ASP A 399 29.56 -19.49 -64.24
N PHE A 400 29.14 -20.37 -63.30
CA PHE A 400 27.93 -20.24 -62.49
C PHE A 400 28.31 -19.87 -61.07
N THR A 401 27.56 -18.89 -60.48
CA THR A 401 27.75 -18.41 -59.11
C THR A 401 26.45 -18.52 -58.37
N ASN A 402 26.47 -19.23 -57.21
CA ASN A 402 25.36 -19.24 -56.27
C ASN A 402 25.25 -17.88 -55.59
N ASN A 403 24.10 -17.20 -55.70
CA ASN A 403 23.78 -15.94 -55.04
C ASN A 403 22.83 -16.12 -53.87
N SER A 404 22.32 -17.32 -53.62
CA SER A 404 21.37 -17.56 -52.54
C SER A 404 22.08 -17.80 -51.22
N HIS A 405 21.75 -16.97 -50.21
CA HIS A 405 22.20 -17.19 -48.83
C HIS A 405 21.49 -18.35 -48.16
N ASN A 406 20.38 -18.80 -48.75
CA ASN A 406 19.57 -19.92 -48.20
C ASN A 406 20.25 -21.28 -48.39
N PHE A 407 21.24 -21.37 -49.26
CA PHE A 407 21.96 -22.60 -49.61
C PHE A 407 23.46 -22.31 -49.60
N THR A 408 24.23 -23.12 -48.86
CA THR A 408 25.70 -22.95 -48.76
C THR A 408 26.52 -23.93 -49.55
N ASN A 409 25.89 -24.99 -50.05
CA ASN A 409 26.56 -26.07 -50.76
C ASN A 409 25.84 -26.33 -52.10
N VAL A 410 26.25 -25.64 -53.16
CA VAL A 410 25.64 -25.73 -54.47
C VAL A 410 26.72 -26.16 -55.49
N THR A 411 26.46 -27.23 -56.22
CA THR A 411 27.32 -27.78 -57.24
C THR A 411 26.64 -27.69 -58.60
N PHE A 412 27.36 -27.17 -59.59
CA PHE A 412 26.94 -27.11 -61.00
C PHE A 412 27.58 -28.23 -61.76
N VAL A 413 26.77 -29.06 -62.44
CA VAL A 413 27.19 -30.16 -63.28
C VAL A 413 26.85 -29.84 -64.74
N ILE A 414 27.85 -29.85 -65.62
CA ILE A 414 27.65 -29.51 -67.01
C ILE A 414 27.51 -30.80 -67.83
N GLU A 415 26.42 -30.91 -68.57
CA GLU A 415 26.28 -31.89 -69.66
C GLU A 415 26.63 -31.19 -70.96
N ASP A 416 27.74 -31.63 -71.56
CA ASP A 416 28.35 -31.04 -72.74
C ASP A 416 27.39 -31.00 -73.94
N GLY A 417 27.45 -29.93 -74.69
CA GLY A 417 26.82 -29.77 -75.96
C GLY A 417 27.87 -29.58 -77.07
N SER A 418 27.45 -29.77 -78.28
CA SER A 418 28.35 -29.64 -79.44
C SER A 418 27.66 -29.15 -80.71
N LEU A 419 28.40 -28.46 -81.55
CA LEU A 419 28.04 -28.23 -82.93
C LEU A 419 28.79 -29.27 -83.78
N LYS A 420 28.04 -30.18 -84.42
CA LYS A 420 28.59 -31.18 -85.33
C LYS A 420 28.29 -30.71 -86.77
N ILE A 421 29.29 -30.62 -87.59
CA ILE A 421 29.19 -30.35 -89.01
C ILE A 421 29.62 -31.56 -89.76
N THR A 422 28.72 -32.22 -90.49
CA THR A 422 28.94 -33.43 -91.26
C THR A 422 29.32 -33.05 -92.70
N PRO A 423 30.12 -33.98 -93.40
CA PRO A 423 30.45 -33.76 -94.79
C PRO A 423 29.21 -33.68 -95.68
N LYS A 424 29.26 -32.80 -96.63
CA LYS A 424 28.25 -32.76 -97.70
C LYS A 424 28.53 -33.89 -98.64
N SER A 425 27.49 -34.71 -99.02
CA SER A 425 27.67 -35.69 -100.02
C SER A 425 28.01 -35.08 -101.37
N ILE A 426 28.97 -35.67 -102.02
CA ILE A 426 29.37 -35.31 -103.44
C ILE A 426 28.65 -36.15 -104.46
N VAL A 427 27.76 -37.03 -104.02
CA VAL A 427 26.96 -37.77 -104.96
C VAL A 427 25.96 -36.87 -105.66
N PRO A 428 25.94 -36.71 -106.97
CA PRO A 428 24.99 -35.83 -107.62
C PRO A 428 23.54 -36.20 -107.34
N ASP A 429 22.66 -35.21 -107.27
CA ASP A 429 21.23 -35.42 -107.07
C ASP A 429 20.63 -36.08 -108.35
N GLY A 430 19.98 -37.17 -108.15
CA GLY A 430 19.29 -37.84 -109.24
C GLY A 430 17.96 -37.17 -109.63
N PRO A 431 17.41 -37.48 -110.77
CA PRO A 431 16.19 -36.76 -111.22
C PRO A 431 14.95 -36.97 -110.32
N ASN A 432 15.02 -37.92 -109.38
CA ASN A 432 13.94 -38.21 -108.45
C ASN A 432 14.35 -37.92 -106.98
N THR A 433 15.47 -37.18 -106.77
CA THR A 433 15.90 -36.77 -105.41
C THR A 433 14.87 -35.71 -104.89
N PRO A 434 14.15 -35.97 -103.80
CA PRO A 434 13.30 -34.92 -103.22
C PRO A 434 14.08 -33.64 -102.88
N ASP A 435 13.44 -32.46 -103.05
CA ASP A 435 14.13 -31.19 -102.86
C ASP A 435 14.76 -31.06 -101.44
N GLU A 436 14.15 -31.64 -100.40
CA GLU A 436 14.69 -31.63 -99.04
C GLU A 436 15.95 -32.49 -98.87
N LYS A 437 16.25 -33.41 -99.85
CA LYS A 437 17.44 -34.25 -99.87
C LYS A 437 18.51 -33.86 -100.92
N LYS A 438 18.22 -32.86 -101.68
CA LYS A 438 19.21 -32.35 -102.69
C LYS A 438 20.45 -31.84 -102.06
N THR A 439 21.62 -32.31 -102.51
CA THR A 439 22.89 -31.88 -102.00
C THR A 439 23.44 -30.58 -102.68
N GLY A 440 22.85 -30.22 -103.81
CA GLY A 440 23.27 -29.08 -104.60
C GLY A 440 24.69 -29.25 -105.22
N ILE A 441 25.14 -30.49 -105.28
CA ILE A 441 26.43 -30.79 -105.90
C ILE A 441 26.17 -31.20 -107.37
N GLU A 442 26.83 -30.50 -108.24
CA GLU A 442 26.84 -30.84 -109.66
C GLU A 442 28.24 -31.39 -110.01
N VAL A 443 28.22 -32.52 -110.71
CA VAL A 443 29.46 -33.10 -111.22
C VAL A 443 29.49 -32.91 -112.76
N THR A 444 30.35 -32.09 -113.24
CA THR A 444 30.48 -31.88 -114.64
C THR A 444 31.38 -32.98 -115.24
N LYS A 445 30.82 -33.70 -116.20
CA LYS A 445 31.55 -34.69 -116.92
C LYS A 445 32.75 -34.02 -117.62
N PRO A 446 33.92 -34.64 -117.56
CA PRO A 446 35.04 -34.14 -118.34
C PRO A 446 34.69 -34.27 -119.84
N ASP A 447 35.22 -33.34 -120.64
CA ASP A 447 35.05 -33.35 -122.08
C ASP A 447 35.54 -34.70 -122.65
N ASP A 448 34.79 -35.23 -123.63
CA ASP A 448 35.21 -36.38 -124.35
C ASP A 448 36.45 -36.00 -125.15
N THR A 449 37.52 -36.82 -125.12
CA THR A 449 38.73 -36.60 -125.85
C THR A 449 38.87 -37.69 -126.96
N MET A 450 39.35 -37.27 -128.15
CA MET A 450 39.66 -38.23 -129.20
C MET A 450 41.01 -38.93 -128.89
N TYR A 451 41.03 -40.19 -129.14
CA TYR A 451 42.25 -40.99 -128.94
C TYR A 451 43.42 -40.40 -129.80
N ASN A 452 44.49 -40.01 -129.22
CA ASN A 452 45.65 -39.45 -129.82
C ASN A 452 46.93 -40.28 -129.56
N GLY A 453 46.82 -41.51 -128.96
CA GLY A 453 47.97 -42.30 -128.63
C GLY A 453 48.69 -42.00 -127.32
N GLU A 454 48.22 -40.98 -126.60
CA GLU A 454 48.81 -40.60 -125.30
C GLU A 454 47.77 -40.87 -124.11
N GLU A 455 48.26 -41.07 -122.91
CA GLU A 455 47.47 -41.18 -121.69
C GLU A 455 46.74 -39.87 -121.40
N GLN A 456 45.40 -39.91 -121.40
CA GLN A 456 44.57 -38.68 -121.07
C GLN A 456 44.08 -38.85 -119.65
N LYS A 457 44.47 -37.92 -118.75
CA LYS A 457 44.14 -37.82 -117.30
C LYS A 457 42.91 -36.96 -116.99
#